data_a72d925a182ed64d301063bb90f04e5e
#
_entry.id   a72d925a182ed64d301063bb90f04e5e
#
_cell.length_a   1.000
_cell.length_b   1.000
_cell.length_c   1.000
_cell.angle_alpha   90.00
_cell.angle_beta   90.00
_cell.angle_gamma   90.00
#
_symmetry.space_group_name_H-M   'P 1'
#
loop_
_entity.id
_entity.type
_entity.pdbx_description
1 polymer ?
#
loop_
_entity_poly.entity_id
_entity_poly.type
_entity_poly.pdbx_seq_one_letter_code
_entity_poly.pdbx_strand_id
1 'polypeptide(L)'
;IRSAQCVVIDEISMLPGRVLDYLDFHFRKVRGDMKRPFGGVQIVAVGDFLQLPPVAKNGKYDWAFMCQAWKGAAFVPCYLTQIFRQNEPEFIDALNDFRVGHISGATAKILGTRVARFPSRNIPRLFTHNVQVDKWNAYQLECIEDEATLEFEATTNGPDDQVEFLIKNLVTPQKLELKRTARVMFTANVTVDGEMLAANGECGT
;
A
#
# COMPACT_ATOMS: atom_id res chain seq x y z
N ILE A 1 21.67 4.62 -7.93
CA ILE A 1 21.45 3.83 -9.18
C ILE A 1 22.80 3.42 -9.78
N ARG A 2 23.79 4.32 -9.92
CA ARG A 2 25.10 3.98 -10.55
C ARG A 2 25.81 2.83 -9.86
N SER A 3 25.77 2.75 -8.54
CA SER A 3 26.43 1.74 -7.71
C SER A 3 25.50 0.59 -7.28
N ALA A 4 24.20 0.68 -7.57
CA ALA A 4 23.26 -0.35 -7.19
C ALA A 4 23.53 -1.67 -7.94
N GLN A 5 23.65 -2.76 -7.22
CA GLN A 5 23.79 -4.10 -7.78
C GLN A 5 22.45 -4.80 -7.94
N CYS A 6 21.51 -4.53 -7.05
CA CYS A 6 20.17 -5.08 -7.04
C CYS A 6 19.16 -3.98 -6.68
N VAL A 7 17.98 -4.05 -7.29
CA VAL A 7 16.84 -3.22 -6.96
C VAL A 7 15.63 -4.12 -6.77
N VAL A 8 14.97 -3.98 -5.63
CA VAL A 8 13.73 -4.68 -5.31
C VAL A 8 12.56 -3.74 -5.61
N ILE A 9 11.60 -4.21 -6.38
CA ILE A 9 10.35 -3.52 -6.68
C ILE A 9 9.26 -4.31 -6.00
N ASP A 10 8.75 -3.80 -4.89
CA ASP A 10 7.64 -4.41 -4.17
C ASP A 10 6.30 -3.97 -4.76
N GLU A 11 5.25 -4.76 -4.54
CA GLU A 11 3.89 -4.53 -5.06
C GLU A 11 3.87 -4.26 -6.58
N ILE A 12 4.63 -5.05 -7.35
CA ILE A 12 4.77 -4.87 -8.81
C ILE A 12 3.43 -4.89 -9.55
N SER A 13 2.41 -5.54 -9.01
CA SER A 13 1.06 -5.57 -9.59
C SER A 13 0.43 -4.19 -9.70
N MET A 14 0.77 -3.26 -8.81
CA MET A 14 0.27 -1.90 -8.79
C MET A 14 1.10 -0.92 -9.63
N LEU A 15 2.28 -1.34 -10.10
CA LEU A 15 3.15 -0.50 -10.92
C LEU A 15 2.67 -0.50 -12.38
N PRO A 16 2.36 0.67 -12.98
CA PRO A 16 2.02 0.76 -14.39
C PRO A 16 3.20 0.35 -15.29
N GLY A 17 2.92 -0.38 -16.37
CA GLY A 17 3.94 -0.85 -17.31
C GLY A 17 4.80 0.27 -17.90
N ARG A 18 4.19 1.42 -18.23
CA ARG A 18 4.93 2.61 -18.69
C ARG A 18 5.95 3.12 -17.66
N VAL A 19 5.68 2.94 -16.36
CA VAL A 19 6.63 3.35 -15.30
C VAL A 19 7.81 2.38 -15.27
N LEU A 20 7.57 1.09 -15.46
CA LEU A 20 8.63 0.10 -15.56
C LEU A 20 9.51 0.31 -16.81
N ASP A 21 8.91 0.65 -17.95
CA ASP A 21 9.64 1.02 -19.17
C ASP A 21 10.49 2.28 -18.95
N TYR A 22 9.94 3.28 -18.25
CA TYR A 22 10.66 4.49 -17.88
C TYR A 22 11.85 4.20 -16.97
N LEU A 23 11.67 3.33 -15.97
CA LEU A 23 12.75 2.90 -15.09
C LEU A 23 13.85 2.17 -15.86
N ASP A 24 13.52 1.21 -16.72
CA ASP A 24 14.49 0.51 -17.56
C ASP A 24 15.33 1.49 -18.39
N PHE A 25 14.67 2.42 -19.09
CA PHE A 25 15.35 3.44 -19.89
C PHE A 25 16.34 4.27 -19.06
N HIS A 26 15.91 4.74 -17.90
CA HIS A 26 16.74 5.58 -17.02
C HIS A 26 17.91 4.81 -16.42
N PHE A 27 17.71 3.56 -16.03
CA PHE A 27 18.80 2.70 -15.55
C PHE A 27 19.85 2.48 -16.62
N ARG A 28 19.44 2.16 -17.86
CA ARG A 28 20.35 2.01 -19.01
C ARG A 28 21.14 3.30 -19.24
N LYS A 29 20.48 4.46 -19.25
CA LYS A 29 21.09 5.76 -19.47
C LYS A 29 22.12 6.11 -18.39
N VAL A 30 21.74 5.99 -17.11
CA VAL A 30 22.60 6.35 -15.97
C VAL A 30 23.84 5.46 -15.86
N ARG A 31 23.71 4.19 -16.24
CA ARG A 31 24.80 3.21 -16.21
C ARG A 31 25.61 3.15 -17.50
N GLY A 32 25.18 3.85 -18.54
CA GLY A 32 25.86 3.83 -19.85
C GLY A 32 25.75 2.50 -20.59
N ASP A 33 24.81 1.64 -20.19
CA ASP A 33 24.59 0.34 -20.82
C ASP A 33 23.19 0.25 -21.43
N MET A 34 23.10 0.63 -22.68
CA MET A 34 21.85 0.61 -23.44
C MET A 34 21.46 -0.80 -23.94
N LYS A 35 22.34 -1.80 -23.83
CA LYS A 35 22.11 -3.14 -24.37
C LYS A 35 21.42 -4.06 -23.38
N ARG A 36 21.89 -4.06 -22.13
CA ARG A 36 21.34 -4.93 -21.09
C ARG A 36 20.07 -4.33 -20.46
N PRO A 37 19.05 -5.13 -20.16
CA PRO A 37 17.88 -4.68 -19.39
C PRO A 37 18.33 -4.00 -18.08
N PHE A 38 17.68 -2.90 -17.74
CA PHE A 38 17.98 -2.08 -16.56
C PHE A 38 19.46 -1.69 -16.41
N GLY A 39 20.19 -1.58 -17.55
CA GLY A 39 21.63 -1.29 -17.53
C GLY A 39 22.45 -2.35 -16.79
N GLY A 40 21.99 -3.61 -16.77
CA GLY A 40 22.64 -4.73 -16.11
C GLY A 40 22.48 -4.78 -14.60
N VAL A 41 21.56 -4.02 -14.01
CA VAL A 41 21.17 -4.15 -12.60
C VAL A 41 20.24 -5.36 -12.44
N GLN A 42 20.44 -6.13 -11.39
CA GLN A 42 19.50 -7.18 -11.03
C GLN A 42 18.20 -6.55 -10.53
N ILE A 43 17.08 -6.96 -11.11
CA ILE A 43 15.74 -6.55 -10.64
C ILE A 43 15.08 -7.75 -9.97
N VAL A 44 14.58 -7.53 -8.75
CA VAL A 44 13.72 -8.46 -8.03
C VAL A 44 12.33 -7.83 -7.94
N ALA A 45 11.38 -8.33 -8.74
CA ALA A 45 10.01 -7.88 -8.72
C ALA A 45 9.19 -8.79 -7.79
N VAL A 46 8.57 -8.20 -6.78
CA VAL A 46 7.77 -8.92 -5.76
C VAL A 46 6.32 -8.44 -5.87
N GLY A 47 5.36 -9.36 -5.80
CA GLY A 47 3.94 -9.00 -5.82
C GLY A 47 3.04 -10.13 -6.29
N ASP A 48 1.77 -9.81 -6.46
CA ASP A 48 0.74 -10.76 -6.83
C ASP A 48 -0.25 -10.12 -7.83
N PHE A 49 -0.21 -10.54 -9.08
CA PHE A 49 -1.07 -10.00 -10.14
C PHE A 49 -2.56 -10.39 -10.02
N LEU A 50 -2.92 -11.21 -9.04
CA LEU A 50 -4.31 -11.48 -8.67
C LEU A 50 -4.82 -10.54 -7.56
N GLN A 51 -3.94 -9.66 -7.04
CA GLN A 51 -4.29 -8.58 -6.12
C GLN A 51 -4.57 -7.27 -6.87
N LEU A 52 -4.44 -6.12 -6.19
CA LEU A 52 -4.80 -4.83 -6.76
C LEU A 52 -4.00 -4.50 -8.04
N PRO A 53 -4.71 -4.14 -9.13
CA PRO A 53 -4.08 -3.72 -10.37
C PRO A 53 -3.54 -2.27 -10.30
N PRO A 54 -2.77 -1.82 -11.29
CA PRO A 54 -2.47 -0.41 -11.45
C PRO A 54 -3.75 0.41 -11.61
N VAL A 55 -3.70 1.70 -11.27
CA VAL A 55 -4.86 2.59 -11.49
C VAL A 55 -5.23 2.61 -12.98
N ALA A 56 -6.47 2.23 -13.29
CA ALA A 56 -6.96 2.20 -14.66
C ALA A 56 -7.01 3.61 -15.26
N LYS A 57 -6.56 3.74 -16.51
CA LYS A 57 -6.78 4.94 -17.31
C LYS A 57 -7.73 4.57 -18.46
N ASN A 58 -8.82 5.31 -18.59
CA ASN A 58 -9.84 5.06 -19.62
C ASN A 58 -10.35 3.61 -19.62
N GLY A 59 -10.54 3.04 -18.44
CA GLY A 59 -11.05 1.67 -18.28
C GLY A 59 -10.04 0.55 -18.63
N LYS A 60 -8.77 0.89 -18.89
CA LYS A 60 -7.72 -0.09 -19.20
C LYS A 60 -6.63 -0.08 -18.16
N TYR A 61 -6.15 -1.27 -17.80
CA TYR A 61 -5.02 -1.46 -16.91
C TYR A 61 -3.71 -1.52 -17.71
N ASP A 62 -2.73 -0.78 -17.27
CA ASP A 62 -1.38 -0.76 -17.82
C ASP A 62 -0.48 -1.71 -17.00
N TRP A 63 -0.63 -3.01 -17.23
CA TRP A 63 0.04 -4.04 -16.47
C TRP A 63 1.55 -4.06 -16.71
N ALA A 64 2.35 -4.20 -15.66
CA ALA A 64 3.81 -4.28 -15.75
C ALA A 64 4.28 -5.44 -16.63
N PHE A 65 3.64 -6.61 -16.56
CA PHE A 65 4.01 -7.78 -17.37
C PHE A 65 3.72 -7.62 -18.86
N MET A 66 2.97 -6.60 -19.29
CA MET A 66 2.68 -6.33 -20.70
C MET A 66 3.69 -5.39 -21.36
N CYS A 67 4.50 -4.66 -20.59
CA CYS A 67 5.43 -3.65 -21.08
C CYS A 67 6.70 -4.25 -21.72
N GLN A 68 7.47 -3.42 -22.42
CA GLN A 68 8.69 -3.86 -23.12
C GLN A 68 9.82 -4.21 -22.14
N ALA A 69 9.99 -3.44 -21.07
CA ALA A 69 11.00 -3.71 -20.06
C ALA A 69 10.82 -5.09 -19.41
N TRP A 70 9.56 -5.46 -19.11
CA TRP A 70 9.26 -6.79 -18.57
C TRP A 70 9.64 -7.90 -19.53
N LYS A 71 9.21 -7.79 -20.79
CA LYS A 71 9.52 -8.78 -21.83
C LYS A 71 11.02 -8.90 -22.08
N GLY A 72 11.72 -7.77 -22.09
CA GLY A 72 13.17 -7.74 -22.33
C GLY A 72 14.00 -8.24 -21.15
N ALA A 73 13.49 -8.14 -19.93
CA ALA A 73 14.19 -8.58 -18.72
C ALA A 73 14.25 -10.11 -18.55
N ALA A 74 13.35 -10.85 -19.21
CA ALA A 74 13.25 -12.30 -19.10
C ALA A 74 13.23 -12.79 -17.63
N PHE A 75 12.34 -12.23 -16.82
CA PHE A 75 12.21 -12.57 -15.40
C PHE A 75 12.06 -14.08 -15.19
N VAL A 76 12.77 -14.61 -14.20
CA VAL A 76 12.62 -15.98 -13.73
C VAL A 76 11.58 -16.00 -12.63
N PRO A 77 10.41 -16.66 -12.81
CA PRO A 77 9.36 -16.68 -11.80
C PRO A 77 9.74 -17.59 -10.62
N CYS A 78 9.58 -17.06 -9.42
CA CYS A 78 9.72 -17.79 -8.17
C CYS A 78 8.39 -17.72 -7.43
N TYR A 79 7.73 -18.88 -7.24
CA TYR A 79 6.43 -18.95 -6.60
C TYR A 79 6.58 -19.20 -5.10
N LEU A 80 6.04 -18.29 -4.28
CA LEU A 80 5.93 -18.48 -2.84
C LEU A 80 4.59 -19.17 -2.54
N THR A 81 4.65 -20.34 -1.93
CA THR A 81 3.47 -21.19 -1.71
C THR A 81 3.06 -21.28 -0.23
N GLN A 82 3.93 -20.87 0.69
CA GLN A 82 3.68 -20.95 2.12
C GLN A 82 3.14 -19.62 2.65
N ILE A 83 2.02 -19.69 3.37
CA ILE A 83 1.37 -18.55 4.01
C ILE A 83 1.78 -18.51 5.47
N PHE A 84 2.36 -17.38 5.93
CA PHE A 84 2.78 -17.15 7.32
C PHE A 84 1.90 -16.13 8.04
N ARG A 85 1.13 -15.33 7.31
CA ARG A 85 0.32 -14.23 7.86
C ARG A 85 -0.90 -14.73 8.61
N GLN A 86 -1.49 -15.86 8.15
CA GLN A 86 -2.73 -16.43 8.67
C GLN A 86 -2.48 -17.87 9.12
N ASN A 87 -3.10 -18.24 10.24
CA ASN A 87 -2.97 -19.60 10.81
C ASN A 87 -4.29 -20.38 10.80
N GLU A 88 -5.42 -19.74 10.42
CA GLU A 88 -6.73 -20.40 10.37
C GLU A 88 -6.93 -21.03 8.98
N PRO A 89 -6.96 -22.39 8.88
CA PRO A 89 -7.06 -23.08 7.57
C PRO A 89 -8.30 -22.66 6.78
N GLU A 90 -9.46 -22.59 7.40
CA GLU A 90 -10.72 -22.23 6.75
C GLU A 90 -10.67 -20.81 6.18
N PHE A 91 -9.98 -19.88 6.86
CA PHE A 91 -9.81 -18.51 6.37
C PHE A 91 -8.80 -18.46 5.21
N ILE A 92 -7.74 -19.25 5.27
CA ILE A 92 -6.77 -19.40 4.17
C ILE A 92 -7.47 -19.95 2.92
N ASP A 93 -8.30 -20.96 3.07
CA ASP A 93 -9.07 -21.54 1.96
C ASP A 93 -10.04 -20.50 1.34
N ALA A 94 -10.72 -19.73 2.19
CA ALA A 94 -11.59 -18.64 1.73
C ALA A 94 -10.81 -17.58 0.95
N LEU A 95 -9.61 -17.18 1.41
CA LEU A 95 -8.76 -16.23 0.69
C LEU A 95 -8.28 -16.79 -0.65
N ASN A 96 -7.96 -18.08 -0.72
CA ASN A 96 -7.59 -18.75 -1.98
C ASN A 96 -8.76 -18.80 -2.96
N ASP A 97 -9.98 -19.09 -2.48
CA ASP A 97 -11.19 -19.02 -3.30
C ASP A 97 -11.36 -17.64 -3.93
N PHE A 98 -11.23 -16.57 -3.14
CA PHE A 98 -11.27 -15.20 -3.67
C PHE A 98 -10.17 -14.94 -4.70
N ARG A 99 -8.96 -15.41 -4.44
CA ARG A 99 -7.81 -15.22 -5.32
C ARG A 99 -8.06 -15.80 -6.71
N VAL A 100 -8.70 -16.96 -6.80
CA VAL A 100 -9.01 -17.60 -8.09
C VAL A 100 -10.38 -17.22 -8.67
N GLY A 101 -11.14 -16.39 -7.94
CA GLY A 101 -12.48 -15.95 -8.37
C GLY A 101 -13.55 -17.03 -8.30
N HIS A 102 -13.34 -18.06 -7.48
CA HIS A 102 -14.29 -19.17 -7.29
C HIS A 102 -14.70 -19.25 -5.82
N ILE A 103 -15.95 -18.94 -5.51
CA ILE A 103 -16.46 -18.99 -4.14
C ILE A 103 -17.11 -20.35 -3.87
N SER A 104 -16.46 -21.17 -3.07
CA SER A 104 -17.02 -22.45 -2.61
C SER A 104 -18.18 -22.25 -1.65
N GLY A 105 -19.00 -23.31 -1.45
CA GLY A 105 -20.07 -23.30 -0.46
C GLY A 105 -19.56 -23.10 0.98
N ALA A 106 -18.36 -23.62 1.31
CA ALA A 106 -17.71 -23.42 2.59
C ALA A 106 -17.35 -21.95 2.81
N THR A 107 -16.70 -21.31 1.82
CA THR A 107 -16.37 -19.88 1.85
C THR A 107 -17.62 -19.00 1.96
N ALA A 108 -18.68 -19.30 1.19
CA ALA A 108 -19.95 -18.58 1.27
C ALA A 108 -20.56 -18.67 2.67
N LYS A 109 -20.50 -19.84 3.32
CA LYS A 109 -20.98 -20.03 4.69
C LYS A 109 -20.16 -19.22 5.70
N ILE A 110 -18.83 -19.24 5.62
CA ILE A 110 -17.95 -18.44 6.49
C ILE A 110 -18.29 -16.95 6.37
N LEU A 111 -18.39 -16.44 5.15
CA LEU A 111 -18.73 -15.03 4.90
C LEU A 111 -20.11 -14.69 5.47
N GLY A 112 -21.10 -15.57 5.28
CA GLY A 112 -22.43 -15.36 5.82
C GLY A 112 -22.45 -15.18 7.33
N THR A 113 -21.57 -15.88 8.07
CA THR A 113 -21.45 -15.73 9.54
C THR A 113 -20.79 -14.42 9.97
N ARG A 114 -20.13 -13.72 9.06
CA ARG A 114 -19.42 -12.46 9.34
C ARG A 114 -20.20 -11.23 8.92
N VAL A 115 -21.40 -11.39 8.36
CA VAL A 115 -22.29 -10.28 8.03
C VAL A 115 -23.01 -9.82 9.31
N ALA A 116 -22.71 -8.61 9.76
CA ALA A 116 -23.35 -8.01 10.92
C ALA A 116 -24.06 -6.70 10.50
N ARG A 117 -25.31 -6.54 10.95
CA ARG A 117 -26.10 -5.32 10.69
C ARG A 117 -25.51 -4.10 11.42
N PHE A 118 -24.97 -4.33 12.62
CA PHE A 118 -24.35 -3.30 13.46
C PHE A 118 -22.99 -3.80 13.95
N PRO A 119 -21.93 -3.64 13.13
CA PRO A 119 -20.60 -4.04 13.56
C PRO A 119 -20.14 -3.18 14.74
N SER A 120 -19.32 -3.77 15.62
CA SER A 120 -18.72 -3.06 16.75
C SER A 120 -18.00 -1.79 16.27
N ARG A 121 -18.07 -0.71 17.05
CA ARG A 121 -17.33 0.54 16.79
C ARG A 121 -15.81 0.34 16.88
N ASN A 122 -15.37 -0.67 17.62
CA ASN A 122 -13.95 -0.94 17.85
C ASN A 122 -13.29 -1.77 16.74
N ILE A 123 -14.00 -2.08 15.66
CA ILE A 123 -13.44 -2.83 14.52
C ILE A 123 -12.98 -1.82 13.46
N PRO A 124 -11.73 -1.93 12.98
CA PRO A 124 -11.26 -1.14 11.84
C PRO A 124 -12.17 -1.31 10.62
N ARG A 125 -12.46 -0.23 9.93
CA ARG A 125 -13.29 -0.23 8.73
C ARG A 125 -12.46 0.11 7.51
N LEU A 126 -12.66 -0.63 6.43
CA LEU A 126 -12.06 -0.37 5.14
C LEU A 126 -13.08 0.31 4.23
N PHE A 127 -12.64 1.37 3.57
CA PHE A 127 -13.43 2.10 2.58
C PHE A 127 -12.67 2.21 1.27
N THR A 128 -13.37 2.31 0.18
CA THR A 128 -12.79 2.42 -1.17
C THR A 128 -12.33 3.84 -1.52
N HIS A 129 -12.75 4.85 -0.75
CA HIS A 129 -12.44 6.27 -1.02
C HIS A 129 -12.08 7.01 0.27
N ASN A 130 -11.04 7.84 0.21
CA ASN A 130 -10.56 8.62 1.37
C ASN A 130 -11.64 9.53 1.97
N VAL A 131 -12.50 10.14 1.15
CA VAL A 131 -13.63 10.96 1.64
C VAL A 131 -14.54 10.22 2.64
N GLN A 132 -14.71 8.91 2.45
CA GLN A 132 -15.50 8.09 3.37
C GLN A 132 -14.72 7.79 4.66
N VAL A 133 -13.40 7.58 4.54
CA VAL A 133 -12.50 7.41 5.69
C VAL A 133 -12.51 8.67 6.55
N ASP A 134 -12.33 9.83 5.94
CA ASP A 134 -12.28 11.13 6.64
C ASP A 134 -13.59 11.41 7.38
N LYS A 135 -14.73 11.23 6.72
CA LYS A 135 -16.04 11.36 7.34
C LYS A 135 -16.25 10.40 8.51
N TRP A 136 -15.82 9.15 8.35
CA TRP A 136 -15.95 8.17 9.41
C TRP A 136 -15.04 8.50 10.60
N ASN A 137 -13.80 8.88 10.36
CA ASN A 137 -12.84 9.25 11.41
C ASN A 137 -13.30 10.50 12.16
N ALA A 138 -13.76 11.54 11.46
CA ALA A 138 -14.34 12.74 12.08
C ALA A 138 -15.53 12.40 12.98
N TYR A 139 -16.47 11.59 12.47
CA TYR A 139 -17.62 11.13 13.27
C TYR A 139 -17.18 10.34 14.51
N GLN A 140 -16.17 9.46 14.40
CA GLN A 140 -15.68 8.71 15.56
C GLN A 140 -15.01 9.62 16.59
N LEU A 141 -14.28 10.64 16.13
CA LEU A 141 -13.65 11.64 17.00
C LEU A 141 -14.70 12.50 17.74
N GLU A 142 -15.78 12.89 17.06
CA GLU A 142 -16.91 13.60 17.68
C GLU A 142 -17.63 12.76 18.75
N CYS A 143 -17.71 11.44 18.55
CA CYS A 143 -18.32 10.52 19.53
C CYS A 143 -17.52 10.35 20.82
N ILE A 144 -16.29 10.86 20.91
CA ILE A 144 -15.53 10.91 22.16
C ILE A 144 -16.00 12.14 22.92
N GLU A 145 -16.79 11.89 23.97
CA GLU A 145 -17.36 12.93 24.83
C GLU A 145 -16.34 13.42 25.87
N ASP A 146 -16.53 14.66 26.34
CA ASP A 146 -15.81 15.27 27.47
C ASP A 146 -14.29 15.41 27.36
N GLU A 147 -13.71 15.25 26.16
CA GLU A 147 -12.27 15.42 25.93
C GLU A 147 -11.96 16.64 25.07
N ALA A 148 -10.98 17.42 25.50
CA ALA A 148 -10.49 18.55 24.70
C ALA A 148 -9.82 18.04 23.42
N THR A 149 -10.14 18.69 22.30
CA THR A 149 -9.47 18.43 21.04
C THR A 149 -8.06 19.02 21.07
N LEU A 150 -7.07 18.19 20.80
CA LEU A 150 -5.68 18.60 20.60
C LEU A 150 -5.47 18.81 19.09
N GLU A 151 -4.94 19.96 18.75
CA GLU A 151 -4.66 20.33 17.35
C GLU A 151 -3.16 20.36 17.12
N PHE A 152 -2.72 19.73 16.04
CA PHE A 152 -1.33 19.71 15.59
C PHE A 152 -1.29 20.20 14.14
N GLU A 153 -0.47 21.19 13.88
CA GLU A 153 -0.27 21.73 12.53
C GLU A 153 1.12 21.37 12.02
N ALA A 154 1.17 20.85 10.79
CA ALA A 154 2.43 20.51 10.15
C ALA A 154 3.21 21.76 9.81
N THR A 155 4.49 21.81 10.20
CA THR A 155 5.41 22.84 9.76
C THR A 155 6.08 22.42 8.45
N THR A 156 6.23 23.36 7.53
CA THR A 156 6.84 23.12 6.22
C THR A 156 8.11 23.95 6.06
N ASN A 157 9.10 23.40 5.35
CA ASN A 157 10.33 24.09 5.01
C ASN A 157 10.78 23.67 3.60
N GLY A 158 11.15 24.61 2.75
CA GLY A 158 11.62 24.38 1.39
C GLY A 158 10.95 25.27 0.35
N PRO A 159 11.27 25.09 -0.94
CA PRO A 159 10.63 25.80 -2.04
C PRO A 159 9.12 25.50 -2.12
N ASP A 160 8.31 26.51 -2.43
CA ASP A 160 6.84 26.44 -2.39
C ASP A 160 6.27 25.31 -3.26
N ASP A 161 6.81 25.11 -4.46
CA ASP A 161 6.38 24.06 -5.40
C ASP A 161 6.60 22.65 -4.84
N GLN A 162 7.71 22.43 -4.12
CA GLN A 162 8.01 21.17 -3.47
C GLN A 162 7.14 20.95 -2.24
N VAL A 163 6.92 22.02 -1.45
CA VAL A 163 6.04 21.97 -0.27
C VAL A 163 4.61 21.64 -0.70
N GLU A 164 4.07 22.31 -1.73
CA GLU A 164 2.73 22.04 -2.26
C GLU A 164 2.60 20.60 -2.75
N PHE A 165 3.61 20.09 -3.46
CA PHE A 165 3.65 18.70 -3.89
C PHE A 165 3.63 17.71 -2.70
N LEU A 166 4.42 17.98 -1.66
CA LEU A 166 4.47 17.12 -0.46
C LEU A 166 3.14 17.15 0.28
N ILE A 167 2.56 18.31 0.54
CA ILE A 167 1.25 18.45 1.23
C ILE A 167 0.17 17.67 0.49
N LYS A 168 0.12 17.79 -0.84
CA LYS A 168 -0.89 17.09 -1.66
C LYS A 168 -0.78 15.56 -1.59
N ASN A 169 0.42 15.04 -1.29
CA ASN A 169 0.69 13.60 -1.23
C ASN A 169 0.86 13.07 0.20
N LEU A 170 0.64 13.90 1.23
CA LEU A 170 0.66 13.44 2.62
C LEU A 170 -0.49 12.48 2.89
N VAL A 171 -0.18 11.41 3.61
CA VAL A 171 -1.19 10.47 4.13
C VAL A 171 -1.87 11.06 5.38
N THR A 172 -1.11 11.79 6.20
CA THR A 172 -1.61 12.49 7.39
C THR A 172 -2.06 13.90 7.00
N PRO A 173 -3.22 14.39 7.49
CA PRO A 173 -3.68 15.73 7.19
C PRO A 173 -2.71 16.79 7.72
N GLN A 174 -2.62 17.94 7.04
CA GLN A 174 -1.76 19.06 7.46
C GLN A 174 -2.16 19.57 8.86
N LYS A 175 -3.45 19.62 9.15
CA LYS A 175 -4.00 19.88 10.47
C LYS A 175 -4.57 18.57 11.02
N LEU A 176 -3.91 18.03 12.04
CA LEU A 176 -4.32 16.80 12.73
C LEU A 176 -5.04 17.15 14.02
N GLU A 177 -6.27 16.68 14.15
CA GLU A 177 -7.07 16.81 15.36
C GLU A 177 -7.17 15.46 16.07
N LEU A 178 -6.85 15.44 17.35
CA LEU A 178 -6.89 14.24 18.19
C LEU A 178 -7.63 14.54 19.50
N LYS A 179 -8.21 13.52 20.11
CA LYS A 179 -8.71 13.52 21.47
C LYS A 179 -8.08 12.38 22.26
N ARG A 180 -8.02 12.49 23.58
CA ARG A 180 -7.63 11.37 24.43
C ARG A 180 -8.54 10.16 24.13
N THR A 181 -7.97 8.97 24.21
CA THR A 181 -8.65 7.70 23.92
C THR A 181 -9.07 7.51 22.44
N ALA A 182 -8.73 8.47 21.54
CA ALA A 182 -8.90 8.26 20.12
C ALA A 182 -7.97 7.13 19.63
N ARG A 183 -8.53 6.22 18.84
CA ARG A 183 -7.72 5.18 18.19
C ARG A 183 -6.91 5.81 17.07
N VAL A 184 -5.63 5.58 17.09
CA VAL A 184 -4.66 6.10 16.11
C VAL A 184 -3.89 4.96 15.46
N MET A 185 -3.35 5.22 14.28
CA MET A 185 -2.43 4.32 13.58
C MET A 185 -1.24 5.15 13.09
N PHE A 186 -0.04 4.66 13.32
CA PHE A 186 1.16 5.28 12.76
C PHE A 186 1.22 5.08 11.25
N THR A 187 1.39 6.15 10.50
CA THR A 187 1.48 6.13 9.03
C THR A 187 2.92 6.07 8.52
N ALA A 188 3.88 6.06 9.42
CA ALA A 188 5.31 5.90 9.15
C ALA A 188 6.01 5.28 10.35
N ASN A 189 7.21 4.73 10.13
CA ASN A 189 8.07 4.32 11.24
C ASN A 189 8.56 5.56 12.00
N VAL A 190 8.43 5.53 13.32
CA VAL A 190 8.92 6.59 14.23
C VAL A 190 10.14 6.07 14.96
N THR A 191 11.25 6.77 14.79
CA THR A 191 12.53 6.44 15.44
C THR A 191 12.97 7.63 16.27
N VAL A 192 13.31 7.38 17.55
CA VAL A 192 13.84 8.38 18.48
C VAL A 192 15.18 7.85 19.00
N ASP A 193 16.23 8.65 18.93
CA ASP A 193 17.60 8.31 19.39
C ASP A 193 18.13 6.98 18.81
N GLY A 194 17.71 6.61 17.60
CA GLY A 194 18.11 5.37 16.91
C GLY A 194 17.30 4.14 17.31
N GLU A 195 16.38 4.24 18.25
CA GLU A 195 15.44 3.18 18.60
C GLU A 195 14.09 3.38 17.92
N MET A 196 13.52 2.29 17.38
CA MET A 196 12.20 2.31 16.78
C MET A 196 11.13 2.38 17.87
N LEU A 197 10.45 3.52 17.97
CA LEU A 197 9.39 3.77 18.93
C LEU A 197 8.05 3.18 18.47
N ALA A 198 7.75 3.29 17.18
CA ALA A 198 6.54 2.74 16.58
C ALA A 198 6.76 2.37 15.11
N ALA A 199 6.12 1.31 14.67
CA ALA A 199 6.15 0.85 13.28
C ALA A 199 4.98 1.41 12.48
N ASN A 200 5.18 1.57 11.16
CA ASN A 200 4.08 1.89 10.23
C ASN A 200 2.99 0.83 10.31
N GLY A 201 1.74 1.26 10.50
CA GLY A 201 0.58 0.39 10.67
C GLY A 201 0.32 -0.05 12.11
N GLU A 202 1.20 0.27 13.05
CA GLU A 202 0.96 0.02 14.48
C GLU A 202 -0.18 0.90 14.99
N CYS A 203 -1.09 0.29 15.74
CA CYS A 203 -2.28 0.94 16.27
C CYS A 203 -2.17 1.11 17.78
N GLY A 204 -2.71 2.24 18.28
CA GLY A 204 -2.76 2.58 19.70
C GLY A 204 -3.93 3.49 20.03
N THR A 205 -3.93 3.97 21.26
CA THR A 205 -4.87 4.99 21.80
C THR A 205 -4.11 6.06 22.54
#